data_304761e0ed4b4090fdbf48a310d7790d
#
_entry.id   304761e0ed4b4090fdbf48a310d7790d
#
_cell.length_a   1.000
_cell.length_b   1.000
_cell.length_c   1.000
_cell.angle_alpha   90.00
_cell.angle_beta   90.00
_cell.angle_gamma   90.00
#
_symmetry.space_group_name_H-M   'P 1'
#
loop_
_entity.id
_entity.type
_entity.pdbx_description
1 polymer ?
#
loop_
_entity_poly.entity_id
_entity_poly.type
_entity_poly.pdbx_seq_one_letter_code
_entity_poly.pdbx_strand_id
1 'polypeptide(L)'
;MSVVTPTELPGTAQDLAVSRRMPLRAPPYDEAAARAIGNTAFSGTLSPQNLRLTLAQEPKLAVAFQQMAHVVLFKGSVPEREREIAIIRTGALTRSEYEWGMHVSIYAERCGLSEAQVMELTCNTALSESLWSEKERLVVRMVDELHHHSTVGDSTWAALQAHWPKDQVVELVLAASFYHMAAFFLNSMAVPLEHGARRFPPGVVQAFVPGDGAA
;
A
#
# COMPACT_ATOMS: atom_id res chain seq x y z
N MET A 1 -10.04 16.37 12.64
CA MET A 1 -8.88 15.47 12.70
C MET A 1 -8.58 15.24 14.17
N SER A 2 -8.80 14.04 14.70
CA SER A 2 -8.38 13.70 16.07
C SER A 2 -6.86 13.66 16.10
N VAL A 3 -6.26 14.52 16.87
CA VAL A 3 -4.84 14.43 17.20
C VAL A 3 -4.71 13.27 18.16
N VAL A 4 -4.02 12.20 17.75
CA VAL A 4 -3.72 11.09 18.65
C VAL A 4 -2.81 11.61 19.76
N THR A 5 -3.19 11.34 21.00
CA THR A 5 -2.43 11.79 22.16
C THR A 5 -1.06 11.12 22.20
N PRO A 6 -0.02 11.77 22.75
CA PRO A 6 1.33 11.20 22.87
C PRO A 6 1.40 9.83 23.55
N THR A 7 0.38 9.44 24.32
CA THR A 7 0.30 8.15 25.01
C THR A 7 0.12 6.94 24.09
N GLU A 8 -0.19 7.13 22.80
CA GLU A 8 -0.36 6.06 21.81
C GLU A 8 0.91 5.83 20.97
N LEU A 9 1.95 6.60 21.19
CA LEU A 9 3.24 6.42 20.53
C LEU A 9 4.13 5.44 21.29
N PRO A 10 5.05 4.69 20.59
CA PRO A 10 6.02 3.85 21.28
C PRO A 10 6.79 4.65 22.35
N GLY A 11 6.75 4.18 23.58
CA GLY A 11 7.30 4.89 24.73
C GLY A 11 8.82 4.78 24.85
N THR A 12 9.40 3.72 24.29
CA THR A 12 10.85 3.44 24.35
C THR A 12 11.38 2.93 23.01
N ALA A 13 12.68 3.02 22.79
CA ALA A 13 13.33 2.46 21.61
C ALA A 13 13.24 0.93 21.54
N GLN A 14 13.07 0.25 22.67
CA GLN A 14 12.93 -1.20 22.74
C GLN A 14 11.58 -1.69 22.22
N ASP A 15 10.57 -0.81 22.18
CA ASP A 15 9.24 -1.14 21.67
C ASP A 15 9.18 -1.12 20.13
N LEU A 16 10.26 -0.67 19.47
CA LEU A 16 10.30 -0.52 18.03
C LEU A 16 10.72 -1.81 17.32
N ALA A 17 10.06 -2.10 16.19
CA ALA A 17 10.50 -3.15 15.30
C ALA A 17 11.88 -2.82 14.70
N VAL A 18 12.68 -3.87 14.45
CA VAL A 18 14.02 -3.70 13.88
C VAL A 18 13.94 -3.61 12.36
N SER A 19 14.39 -2.49 11.80
CA SER A 19 14.60 -2.34 10.37
C SER A 19 16.04 -2.67 9.98
N ARG A 20 16.22 -3.31 8.82
CA ARG A 20 17.56 -3.67 8.30
C ARG A 20 18.33 -2.48 7.74
N ARG A 21 17.66 -1.39 7.35
CA ARG A 21 18.29 -0.24 6.67
C ARG A 21 18.06 1.06 7.38
N MET A 22 16.80 1.51 7.41
CA MET A 22 16.44 2.77 8.04
C MET A 22 15.81 2.48 9.42
N PRO A 23 16.48 2.84 10.52
CA PRO A 23 15.89 2.68 11.84
C PRO A 23 14.59 3.47 11.96
N LEU A 24 13.63 2.92 12.64
CA LEU A 24 12.40 3.62 12.96
C LEU A 24 12.71 4.85 13.84
N ARG A 25 11.98 5.94 13.65
CA ARG A 25 12.13 7.12 14.50
C ARG A 25 11.86 6.72 15.95
N ALA A 26 12.87 6.88 16.81
CA ALA A 26 12.78 6.55 18.23
C ALA A 26 12.39 7.78 19.07
N PRO A 27 11.76 7.58 20.24
CA PRO A 27 11.55 8.64 21.22
C PRO A 27 12.90 9.17 21.78
N PRO A 28 12.97 10.40 22.31
CA PRO A 28 11.85 11.34 22.41
C PRO A 28 11.48 11.96 21.04
N TYR A 29 10.17 12.16 20.81
CA TYR A 29 9.68 12.78 19.58
C TYR A 29 9.56 14.30 19.79
N ASP A 30 10.13 15.07 18.88
CA ASP A 30 9.81 16.49 18.77
C ASP A 30 8.36 16.70 18.29
N GLU A 31 7.85 17.91 18.40
CA GLU A 31 6.45 18.22 18.05
C GLU A 31 6.11 17.87 16.59
N ALA A 32 7.03 18.07 15.66
CA ALA A 32 6.82 17.80 14.25
C ALA A 32 6.73 16.29 13.98
N ALA A 33 7.65 15.51 14.56
CA ALA A 33 7.63 14.04 14.48
C ALA A 33 6.39 13.46 15.17
N ALA A 34 6.05 13.91 16.38
CA ALA A 34 4.87 13.46 17.09
C ALA A 34 3.58 13.72 16.29
N ARG A 35 3.47 14.88 15.66
CA ARG A 35 2.34 15.22 14.78
C ARG A 35 2.29 14.31 13.55
N ALA A 36 3.44 14.06 12.92
CA ALA A 36 3.52 13.18 11.75
C ALA A 36 3.17 11.73 12.09
N ILE A 37 3.61 11.21 13.23
CA ILE A 37 3.33 9.83 13.67
C ILE A 37 1.87 9.71 14.13
N GLY A 38 1.36 10.69 14.88
CA GLY A 38 0.04 10.67 15.50
C GLY A 38 -1.14 10.99 14.56
N ASN A 39 -0.89 11.42 13.33
CA ASN A 39 -1.94 11.73 12.36
C ASN A 39 -2.51 10.46 11.73
N THR A 40 -3.40 9.77 12.44
CA THR A 40 -3.97 8.51 11.97
C THR A 40 -5.38 8.70 11.42
N ALA A 41 -5.59 8.31 10.16
CA ALA A 41 -6.90 8.08 9.59
C ALA A 41 -7.40 6.64 9.86
N PHE A 42 -6.55 5.78 10.44
CA PHE A 42 -6.83 4.37 10.69
C PHE A 42 -7.33 4.18 12.13
N SER A 43 -8.52 3.62 12.27
CA SER A 43 -9.17 3.32 13.56
C SER A 43 -9.23 1.82 13.88
N GLY A 44 -8.47 1.01 13.15
CA GLY A 44 -8.46 -0.46 13.29
C GLY A 44 -7.38 -0.96 14.26
N THR A 45 -7.45 -2.24 14.60
CA THR A 45 -6.44 -2.95 15.41
C THR A 45 -5.07 -3.04 14.72
N LEU A 46 -5.06 -3.04 13.38
CA LEU A 46 -3.84 -3.01 12.59
C LEU A 46 -3.65 -1.61 11.98
N SER A 47 -2.50 -1.02 12.22
CA SER A 47 -2.18 0.36 11.83
C SER A 47 -0.76 0.43 11.26
N PRO A 48 -0.51 1.20 10.18
CA PRO A 48 0.82 1.30 9.56
C PRO A 48 1.80 2.13 10.41
N GLN A 49 2.08 1.66 11.62
CA GLN A 49 2.92 2.33 12.61
C GLN A 49 4.37 2.43 12.13
N ASN A 50 4.94 1.32 11.65
CA ASN A 50 6.34 1.27 11.20
C ASN A 50 6.58 2.18 10.00
N LEU A 51 5.64 2.24 9.05
CA LEU A 51 5.68 3.21 7.95
C LEU A 51 5.71 4.64 8.48
N ARG A 52 4.85 4.99 9.43
CA ARG A 52 4.78 6.35 10.00
C ARG A 52 6.06 6.72 10.75
N LEU A 53 6.61 5.79 11.53
CA LEU A 53 7.88 5.98 12.23
C LEU A 53 9.06 6.14 11.25
N THR A 54 9.03 5.43 10.13
CA THR A 54 10.04 5.59 9.08
C THR A 54 9.91 6.94 8.39
N LEU A 55 8.71 7.32 7.97
CA LEU A 55 8.43 8.62 7.34
C LEU A 55 8.75 9.80 8.27
N ALA A 56 8.59 9.63 9.58
CA ALA A 56 8.85 10.68 10.57
C ALA A 56 10.34 11.06 10.69
N GLN A 57 11.25 10.39 9.99
CA GLN A 57 12.63 10.87 9.80
C GLN A 57 12.65 12.21 9.04
N GLU A 58 11.63 12.46 8.17
CA GLU A 58 11.39 13.76 7.54
C GLU A 58 9.90 14.14 7.70
N PRO A 59 9.55 14.85 8.81
CA PRO A 59 8.16 15.12 9.16
C PRO A 59 7.33 15.84 8.12
N LYS A 60 7.95 16.72 7.30
CA LYS A 60 7.24 17.45 6.24
C LYS A 60 6.77 16.51 5.13
N LEU A 61 7.65 15.58 4.72
CA LEU A 61 7.30 14.56 3.73
C LEU A 61 6.30 13.56 4.30
N ALA A 62 6.43 13.19 5.57
CA ALA A 62 5.46 12.32 6.26
C ALA A 62 4.03 12.88 6.20
N VAL A 63 3.87 14.17 6.49
CA VAL A 63 2.56 14.84 6.45
C VAL A 63 2.01 14.86 5.02
N ALA A 64 2.82 15.21 4.02
CA ALA A 64 2.39 15.25 2.62
C ALA A 64 2.00 13.87 2.09
N PHE A 65 2.80 12.83 2.41
CA PHE A 65 2.51 11.44 2.07
C PHE A 65 1.16 10.99 2.67
N GLN A 66 0.96 11.23 3.96
CA GLN A 66 -0.27 10.85 4.65
C GLN A 66 -1.50 11.61 4.14
N GLN A 67 -1.35 12.87 3.76
CA GLN A 67 -2.42 13.64 3.14
C GLN A 67 -2.83 13.02 1.80
N MET A 68 -1.87 12.66 0.94
CA MET A 68 -2.16 11.99 -0.33
C MET A 68 -2.80 10.62 -0.10
N ALA A 69 -2.26 9.80 0.80
CA ALA A 69 -2.84 8.51 1.17
C ALA A 69 -4.29 8.65 1.65
N HIS A 70 -4.56 9.67 2.49
CA HIS A 70 -5.91 9.94 2.98
C HIS A 70 -6.88 10.32 1.84
N VAL A 71 -6.44 11.12 0.89
CA VAL A 71 -7.28 11.48 -0.27
C VAL A 71 -7.56 10.25 -1.12
N VAL A 72 -6.53 9.47 -1.48
CA VAL A 72 -6.66 8.26 -2.30
C VAL A 72 -7.58 7.23 -1.63
N LEU A 73 -7.43 7.02 -0.32
CA LEU A 73 -8.18 5.96 0.38
C LEU A 73 -9.62 6.37 0.75
N PHE A 74 -9.86 7.65 1.06
CA PHE A 74 -11.10 8.01 1.75
C PHE A 74 -11.87 9.19 1.13
N LYS A 75 -11.35 9.82 0.09
CA LYS A 75 -11.97 11.02 -0.50
C LYS A 75 -12.32 10.88 -1.98
N GLY A 76 -11.89 9.78 -2.60
CA GLY A 76 -12.21 9.47 -3.98
C GLY A 76 -13.65 8.94 -4.17
N SER A 77 -14.04 8.81 -5.41
CA SER A 77 -15.34 8.29 -5.86
C SER A 77 -15.25 6.88 -6.46
N VAL A 78 -14.05 6.38 -6.69
CA VAL A 78 -13.81 4.99 -7.10
C VAL A 78 -14.27 4.06 -5.97
N PRO A 79 -15.11 3.03 -6.28
CA PRO A 79 -15.53 2.08 -5.27
C PRO A 79 -14.32 1.43 -4.59
N GLU A 80 -14.46 1.19 -3.28
CA GLU A 80 -13.36 0.68 -2.44
C GLU A 80 -12.78 -0.62 -3.00
N ARG A 81 -13.61 -1.50 -3.54
CA ARG A 81 -13.20 -2.80 -4.06
C ARG A 81 -12.24 -2.67 -5.25
N GLU A 82 -12.57 -1.85 -6.25
CA GLU A 82 -11.71 -1.62 -7.42
C GLU A 82 -10.40 -0.93 -7.04
N ARG A 83 -10.46 0.01 -6.10
CA ARG A 83 -9.27 0.65 -5.54
C ARG A 83 -8.35 -0.37 -4.86
N GLU A 84 -8.89 -1.23 -3.98
CA GLU A 84 -8.10 -2.22 -3.27
C GLU A 84 -7.54 -3.31 -4.20
N ILE A 85 -8.27 -3.70 -5.26
CA ILE A 85 -7.74 -4.55 -6.33
C ILE A 85 -6.48 -3.94 -6.94
N ALA A 86 -6.53 -2.64 -7.30
CA ALA A 86 -5.37 -1.95 -7.86
C ALA A 86 -4.20 -1.90 -6.86
N ILE A 87 -4.47 -1.62 -5.59
CA ILE A 87 -3.43 -1.50 -4.55
C ILE A 87 -2.79 -2.85 -4.24
N ILE A 88 -3.59 -3.89 -4.04
CA ILE A 88 -3.10 -5.24 -3.74
C ILE A 88 -2.28 -5.77 -4.92
N ARG A 89 -2.76 -5.56 -6.18
CA ARG A 89 -2.00 -5.93 -7.37
C ARG A 89 -0.68 -5.18 -7.46
N THR A 90 -0.65 -3.88 -7.18
CA THR A 90 0.58 -3.08 -7.14
C THR A 90 1.57 -3.63 -6.11
N GLY A 91 1.11 -3.93 -4.89
CA GLY A 91 1.94 -4.52 -3.84
C GLY A 91 2.56 -5.86 -4.24
N ALA A 92 1.78 -6.71 -4.92
CA ALA A 92 2.25 -7.99 -5.45
C ALA A 92 3.32 -7.81 -6.54
N LEU A 93 3.07 -6.98 -7.55
CA LEU A 93 3.99 -6.75 -8.66
C LEU A 93 5.32 -6.10 -8.22
N THR A 94 5.24 -5.16 -7.29
CA THR A 94 6.41 -4.51 -6.70
C THR A 94 7.12 -5.37 -5.66
N ARG A 95 6.58 -6.54 -5.36
CA ARG A 95 7.06 -7.46 -4.32
C ARG A 95 7.19 -6.78 -2.95
N SER A 96 6.29 -5.86 -2.64
CA SER A 96 6.22 -5.16 -1.37
C SER A 96 5.31 -5.92 -0.40
N GLU A 97 5.91 -6.81 0.41
CA GLU A 97 5.16 -7.58 1.41
C GLU A 97 4.45 -6.66 2.41
N TYR A 98 5.07 -5.54 2.75
CA TYR A 98 4.47 -4.57 3.66
C TYR A 98 3.17 -3.99 3.08
N GLU A 99 3.24 -3.43 1.87
CA GLU A 99 2.08 -2.78 1.24
C GLU A 99 0.96 -3.78 0.98
N TRP A 100 1.30 -4.91 0.36
CA TRP A 100 0.38 -6.00 0.10
C TRP A 100 -0.23 -6.55 1.39
N GLY A 101 0.59 -6.86 2.39
CA GLY A 101 0.17 -7.48 3.64
C GLY A 101 -0.76 -6.59 4.45
N MET A 102 -0.47 -5.28 4.52
CA MET A 102 -1.33 -4.31 5.20
C MET A 102 -2.68 -4.18 4.49
N HIS A 103 -2.70 -4.02 3.16
CA HIS A 103 -3.96 -3.87 2.43
C HIS A 103 -4.80 -5.14 2.43
N VAL A 104 -4.20 -6.31 2.26
CA VAL A 104 -4.93 -7.59 2.38
C VAL A 104 -5.52 -7.75 3.79
N SER A 105 -4.74 -7.45 4.84
CA SER A 105 -5.22 -7.63 6.23
C SER A 105 -6.34 -6.67 6.61
N ILE A 106 -6.32 -5.45 6.11
CA ILE A 106 -7.28 -4.41 6.52
C ILE A 106 -8.52 -4.41 5.63
N TYR A 107 -8.36 -4.66 4.33
CA TYR A 107 -9.39 -4.36 3.35
C TYR A 107 -9.95 -5.57 2.59
N ALA A 108 -9.21 -6.69 2.43
CA ALA A 108 -9.65 -7.76 1.55
C ALA A 108 -11.04 -8.31 1.93
N GLU A 109 -11.24 -8.67 3.19
CA GLU A 109 -12.54 -9.17 3.69
C GLU A 109 -13.64 -8.11 3.55
N ARG A 110 -13.35 -6.87 3.93
CA ARG A 110 -14.29 -5.75 3.87
C ARG A 110 -14.73 -5.43 2.44
N CYS A 111 -13.84 -5.61 1.47
CA CYS A 111 -14.13 -5.45 0.04
C CYS A 111 -14.75 -6.70 -0.59
N GLY A 112 -14.99 -7.75 0.19
CA GLY A 112 -15.52 -9.02 -0.29
C GLY A 112 -14.57 -9.77 -1.23
N LEU A 113 -13.25 -9.59 -1.09
CA LEU A 113 -12.25 -10.37 -1.81
C LEU A 113 -12.08 -11.73 -1.12
N SER A 114 -12.37 -12.80 -1.85
CA SER A 114 -12.12 -14.16 -1.38
C SER A 114 -10.63 -14.48 -1.36
N GLU A 115 -10.25 -15.52 -0.60
CA GLU A 115 -8.87 -16.01 -0.57
C GLU A 115 -8.36 -16.38 -1.97
N ALA A 116 -9.19 -17.01 -2.79
CA ALA A 116 -8.83 -17.36 -4.16
C ALA A 116 -8.55 -16.10 -5.01
N GLN A 117 -9.33 -15.04 -4.83
CA GLN A 117 -9.11 -13.76 -5.51
C GLN A 117 -7.81 -13.08 -5.04
N VAL A 118 -7.53 -13.07 -3.74
CA VAL A 118 -6.27 -12.54 -3.21
C VAL A 118 -5.08 -13.32 -3.78
N MET A 119 -5.18 -14.65 -3.85
CA MET A 119 -4.13 -15.49 -4.43
C MET A 119 -3.92 -15.22 -5.93
N GLU A 120 -4.99 -15.04 -6.71
CA GLU A 120 -4.85 -14.69 -8.13
C GLU A 120 -4.23 -13.31 -8.33
N LEU A 121 -4.62 -12.29 -7.57
CA LEU A 121 -3.98 -10.96 -7.61
C LEU A 121 -2.49 -11.01 -7.29
N THR A 122 -2.08 -11.99 -6.47
CA THR A 122 -0.71 -12.09 -5.98
C THR A 122 0.19 -12.90 -6.91
N CYS A 123 -0.31 -14.03 -7.41
CA CYS A 123 0.53 -15.05 -8.05
C CYS A 123 0.31 -15.19 -9.56
N ASN A 124 -0.85 -14.78 -10.08
CA ASN A 124 -1.22 -15.08 -11.46
C ASN A 124 -0.88 -13.93 -12.42
N THR A 125 -0.47 -14.30 -13.63
CA THR A 125 -0.28 -13.35 -14.74
C THR A 125 -1.59 -13.05 -15.48
N ALA A 126 -2.62 -13.90 -15.29
CA ALA A 126 -3.95 -13.70 -15.86
C ALA A 126 -5.01 -14.10 -14.82
N LEU A 127 -6.08 -13.32 -14.75
CA LEU A 127 -7.19 -13.57 -13.84
C LEU A 127 -8.25 -14.44 -14.50
N SER A 128 -8.85 -15.35 -13.72
CA SER A 128 -9.92 -16.24 -14.20
C SER A 128 -11.24 -15.49 -14.40
N GLU A 129 -11.95 -15.76 -15.48
CA GLU A 129 -13.27 -15.15 -15.73
C GLU A 129 -14.33 -15.59 -14.75
N SER A 130 -14.15 -16.74 -14.11
CA SER A 130 -15.09 -17.28 -13.12
C SER A 130 -15.07 -16.52 -11.78
N LEU A 131 -13.96 -15.86 -11.46
CA LEU A 131 -13.79 -15.13 -10.18
C LEU A 131 -13.88 -13.60 -10.34
N TRP A 132 -13.71 -13.09 -11.55
CA TRP A 132 -13.56 -11.67 -11.79
C TRP A 132 -14.48 -11.13 -12.87
N SER A 133 -15.13 -10.02 -12.61
CA SER A 133 -15.85 -9.26 -13.64
C SER A 133 -14.88 -8.68 -14.68
N GLU A 134 -15.38 -8.36 -15.85
CA GLU A 134 -14.61 -7.67 -16.89
C GLU A 134 -14.00 -6.35 -16.38
N LYS A 135 -14.80 -5.60 -15.59
CA LYS A 135 -14.40 -4.33 -15.00
C LYS A 135 -13.22 -4.49 -14.05
N GLU A 136 -13.22 -5.51 -13.19
CA GLU A 136 -12.12 -5.79 -12.26
C GLU A 136 -10.86 -6.27 -13.00
N ARG A 137 -11.01 -7.12 -13.99
CA ARG A 137 -9.87 -7.53 -14.84
C ARG A 137 -9.25 -6.36 -15.59
N LEU A 138 -10.06 -5.36 -15.97
CA LEU A 138 -9.56 -4.14 -16.61
C LEU A 138 -8.72 -3.28 -15.64
N VAL A 139 -9.12 -3.19 -14.37
CA VAL A 139 -8.30 -2.54 -13.33
C VAL A 139 -6.94 -3.22 -13.20
N VAL A 140 -6.92 -4.56 -13.13
CA VAL A 140 -5.66 -5.32 -13.02
C VAL A 140 -4.79 -5.12 -14.26
N ARG A 141 -5.36 -5.17 -15.47
CA ARG A 141 -4.64 -4.91 -16.71
C ARG A 141 -4.01 -3.51 -16.73
N MET A 142 -4.74 -2.49 -16.29
CA MET A 142 -4.21 -1.12 -16.13
C MET A 142 -2.99 -1.10 -15.20
N VAL A 143 -3.06 -1.76 -14.05
CA VAL A 143 -1.95 -1.82 -13.09
C VAL A 143 -0.75 -2.56 -13.68
N ASP A 144 -0.97 -3.67 -14.38
CA ASP A 144 0.07 -4.46 -15.03
C ASP A 144 0.79 -3.64 -16.12
N GLU A 145 0.04 -2.91 -16.95
CA GLU A 145 0.61 -2.02 -17.98
C GLU A 145 1.41 -0.86 -17.34
N LEU A 146 0.89 -0.22 -16.30
CA LEU A 146 1.61 0.82 -15.57
C LEU A 146 2.91 0.28 -14.95
N HIS A 147 2.88 -0.93 -14.40
CA HIS A 147 4.07 -1.55 -13.81
C HIS A 147 5.13 -1.88 -14.86
N HIS A 148 4.74 -2.52 -15.96
CA HIS A 148 5.68 -3.02 -16.96
C HIS A 148 6.12 -1.97 -17.99
N HIS A 149 5.26 -1.00 -18.28
CA HIS A 149 5.45 -0.04 -19.39
C HIS A 149 5.48 1.42 -18.95
N SER A 150 5.20 1.72 -17.67
CA SER A 150 5.07 3.09 -17.15
C SER A 150 3.99 3.93 -17.84
N THR A 151 3.05 3.27 -18.50
CA THR A 151 1.94 3.91 -19.21
C THR A 151 0.79 2.91 -19.39
N VAL A 152 -0.37 3.41 -19.76
CA VAL A 152 -1.55 2.61 -20.13
C VAL A 152 -1.69 2.63 -21.65
N GLY A 153 -1.83 1.46 -22.27
CA GLY A 153 -2.01 1.33 -23.73
C GLY A 153 -3.37 1.86 -24.20
N ASP A 154 -3.46 2.29 -25.45
CA ASP A 154 -4.66 2.93 -26.01
C ASP A 154 -5.92 2.07 -25.90
N SER A 155 -5.81 0.76 -26.07
CA SER A 155 -6.96 -0.16 -25.95
C SER A 155 -7.48 -0.24 -24.50
N THR A 156 -6.58 -0.31 -23.53
CA THR A 156 -6.92 -0.30 -22.11
C THR A 156 -7.48 1.06 -21.69
N TRP A 157 -6.87 2.15 -22.18
CA TRP A 157 -7.36 3.51 -21.96
C TRP A 157 -8.79 3.71 -22.46
N ALA A 158 -9.09 3.30 -23.70
CA ALA A 158 -10.43 3.37 -24.26
C ALA A 158 -11.44 2.56 -23.46
N ALA A 159 -11.06 1.36 -23.01
CA ALA A 159 -11.91 0.51 -22.17
C ALA A 159 -12.16 1.15 -20.78
N LEU A 160 -11.13 1.74 -20.15
CA LEU A 160 -11.31 2.46 -18.89
C LEU A 160 -12.33 3.60 -19.03
N GLN A 161 -12.22 4.41 -20.09
CA GLN A 161 -13.16 5.49 -20.37
C GLN A 161 -14.59 5.01 -20.66
N ALA A 162 -14.78 3.79 -21.13
CA ALA A 162 -16.09 3.19 -21.35
C ALA A 162 -16.75 2.72 -20.04
N HIS A 163 -15.96 2.36 -19.04
CA HIS A 163 -16.45 1.78 -17.78
C HIS A 163 -16.50 2.76 -16.60
N TRP A 164 -15.70 3.84 -16.62
CA TRP A 164 -15.63 4.83 -15.55
C TRP A 164 -15.73 6.27 -16.06
N PRO A 165 -16.32 7.18 -15.26
CA PRO A 165 -16.22 8.62 -15.48
C PRO A 165 -14.75 9.07 -15.47
N LYS A 166 -14.46 10.19 -16.13
CA LYS A 166 -13.08 10.69 -16.28
C LYS A 166 -12.35 10.92 -14.97
N ASP A 167 -13.04 11.42 -13.96
CA ASP A 167 -12.53 11.63 -12.61
C ASP A 167 -12.12 10.32 -11.94
N GLN A 168 -12.93 9.26 -12.07
CA GLN A 168 -12.59 7.93 -11.56
C GLN A 168 -11.43 7.27 -12.32
N VAL A 169 -11.29 7.49 -13.63
CA VAL A 169 -10.10 7.05 -14.37
C VAL A 169 -8.84 7.71 -13.83
N VAL A 170 -8.89 9.02 -13.56
CA VAL A 170 -7.77 9.76 -12.92
C VAL A 170 -7.46 9.19 -11.55
N GLU A 171 -8.48 8.93 -10.74
CA GLU A 171 -8.31 8.34 -9.40
C GLU A 171 -7.65 6.95 -9.46
N LEU A 172 -8.09 6.07 -10.37
CA LEU A 172 -7.52 4.71 -10.52
C LEU A 172 -6.06 4.76 -10.91
N VAL A 173 -5.70 5.55 -11.92
CA VAL A 173 -4.31 5.69 -12.36
C VAL A 173 -3.45 6.31 -11.25
N LEU A 174 -3.98 7.33 -10.57
CA LEU A 174 -3.26 7.98 -9.48
C LEU A 174 -3.09 7.04 -8.28
N ALA A 175 -4.10 6.23 -7.93
CA ALA A 175 -4.00 5.24 -6.86
C ALA A 175 -2.89 4.23 -7.16
N ALA A 176 -2.90 3.61 -8.35
CA ALA A 176 -1.85 2.68 -8.76
C ALA A 176 -0.45 3.32 -8.71
N SER A 177 -0.31 4.56 -9.21
CA SER A 177 0.96 5.29 -9.23
C SER A 177 1.45 5.65 -7.82
N PHE A 178 0.55 6.12 -6.95
CA PHE A 178 0.87 6.44 -5.57
C PHE A 178 1.37 5.20 -4.81
N TYR A 179 0.70 4.06 -4.99
CA TYR A 179 1.07 2.83 -4.32
C TYR A 179 2.33 2.16 -4.90
N HIS A 180 2.69 2.41 -6.16
CA HIS A 180 4.03 2.09 -6.67
C HIS A 180 5.10 2.91 -5.94
N MET A 181 4.89 4.23 -5.79
CA MET A 181 5.81 5.09 -5.02
C MET A 181 5.92 4.62 -3.56
N ALA A 182 4.81 4.31 -2.91
CA ALA A 182 4.78 3.79 -1.54
C ALA A 182 5.57 2.48 -1.42
N ALA A 183 5.34 1.53 -2.32
CA ALA A 183 6.03 0.25 -2.36
C ALA A 183 7.54 0.41 -2.58
N PHE A 184 7.97 1.29 -3.48
CA PHE A 184 9.39 1.58 -3.71
C PHE A 184 10.05 2.16 -2.46
N PHE A 185 9.36 3.06 -1.76
CA PHE A 185 9.83 3.62 -0.50
C PHE A 185 9.96 2.52 0.58
N LEU A 186 8.90 1.75 0.81
CA LEU A 186 8.83 0.68 1.81
C LEU A 186 9.92 -0.37 1.60
N ASN A 187 10.08 -0.84 0.36
CA ASN A 187 11.12 -1.81 0.00
C ASN A 187 12.52 -1.23 0.19
N SER A 188 12.75 0.01 -0.27
CA SER A 188 14.07 0.66 -0.18
C SER A 188 14.49 0.96 1.25
N MET A 189 13.55 1.33 2.11
CA MET A 189 13.78 1.59 3.54
C MET A 189 13.80 0.31 4.38
N ALA A 190 13.45 -0.84 3.78
CA ALA A 190 13.28 -2.11 4.48
C ALA A 190 12.36 -1.98 5.72
N VAL A 191 11.21 -1.32 5.53
CA VAL A 191 10.25 -1.09 6.61
C VAL A 191 9.72 -2.44 7.11
N PRO A 192 9.87 -2.76 8.40
CA PRO A 192 9.41 -4.03 8.94
C PRO A 192 7.88 -4.11 8.90
N LEU A 193 7.36 -5.28 8.48
CA LEU A 193 5.92 -5.53 8.46
C LEU A 193 5.35 -5.44 9.88
N GLU A 194 4.15 -4.92 10.00
CA GLU A 194 3.43 -4.82 11.27
C GLU A 194 3.13 -6.21 11.85
N HIS A 195 3.20 -6.31 13.18
CA HIS A 195 2.82 -7.55 13.84
C HIS A 195 1.35 -7.88 13.57
N GLY A 196 1.08 -9.12 13.17
CA GLY A 196 -0.27 -9.58 12.81
C GLY A 196 -0.70 -9.26 11.39
N ALA A 197 0.07 -8.50 10.62
CA ALA A 197 -0.20 -8.30 9.20
C ALA A 197 0.09 -9.56 8.40
N ARG A 198 -0.65 -9.74 7.32
CA ARG A 198 -0.56 -10.91 6.45
C ARG A 198 0.76 -10.94 5.71
N ARG A 199 1.37 -12.10 5.65
CA ARG A 199 2.58 -12.37 4.89
C ARG A 199 2.27 -12.87 3.49
N PHE A 200 3.18 -12.66 2.56
CA PHE A 200 3.08 -13.27 1.24
C PHE A 200 2.89 -14.79 1.32
N PRO A 201 2.13 -15.37 0.39
CA PRO A 201 2.03 -16.81 0.25
C PRO A 201 3.42 -17.46 0.06
N PRO A 202 3.59 -18.73 0.48
CA PRO A 202 4.81 -19.47 0.20
C PRO A 202 5.17 -19.45 -1.30
N GLY A 203 6.43 -19.20 -1.61
CA GLY A 203 6.94 -19.10 -2.99
C GLY A 203 6.90 -17.69 -3.61
N VAL A 204 6.20 -16.75 -3.02
CA VAL A 204 6.29 -15.33 -3.42
C VAL A 204 7.47 -14.69 -2.71
N VAL A 205 8.44 -14.20 -3.50
CA VAL A 205 9.67 -13.61 -2.99
C VAL A 205 9.49 -12.10 -2.85
N GLN A 206 9.87 -11.56 -1.68
CA GLN A 206 9.93 -10.12 -1.44
C GLN A 206 10.93 -9.44 -2.39
N ALA A 207 10.83 -8.12 -2.54
CA ALA A 207 11.82 -7.34 -3.26
C ALA A 207 13.22 -7.57 -2.68
N PHE A 208 14.19 -7.74 -3.56
CA PHE A 208 15.58 -7.93 -3.16
C PHE A 208 16.11 -6.71 -2.42
N VAL A 209 16.66 -6.93 -1.23
CA VAL A 209 17.38 -5.92 -0.47
C VAL A 209 18.88 -6.22 -0.63
N PRO A 210 19.67 -5.35 -1.29
CA PRO A 210 21.12 -5.56 -1.40
C PRO A 210 21.74 -5.77 0.00
N GLY A 211 22.46 -6.87 0.18
CA GLY A 211 23.03 -7.28 1.48
C GLY A 211 22.44 -8.57 2.06
N ASP A 212 21.36 -9.09 1.54
CA ASP A 212 20.80 -10.39 1.95
C ASP A 212 21.54 -11.58 1.29
N GLY A 213 22.87 -11.54 1.31
CA GLY A 213 23.71 -12.74 1.07
C GLY A 213 23.86 -13.14 -0.38
N ALA A 214 24.51 -12.31 -1.19
CA ALA A 214 25.36 -12.79 -2.27
C ALA A 214 26.81 -12.59 -1.81
N ALA A 215 27.33 -13.53 -1.05
CA ALA A 215 28.76 -13.80 -0.91
C ALA A 215 29.05 -15.09 -1.65
#